data_d34386233e1604642c5fc4e8272b2571
#
_entry.id   d34386233e1604642c5fc4e8272b2571
#
_cell.length_a   1.000
_cell.length_b   1.000
_cell.length_c   1.000
_cell.angle_alpha   90.00
_cell.angle_beta   90.00
_cell.angle_gamma   90.00
#
_symmetry.space_group_name_H-M   'P 1'
#
loop_
_entity.id
_entity.type
_entity.pdbx_description
1 polymer ?
#
loop_
_entity_poly.entity_id
_entity_poly.type
_entity_poly.pdbx_seq_one_letter_code
_entity_poly.pdbx_strand_id
1 'polypeptide(L)'
;MRAILCNAFKGIEALGFTEVDEPRPAANEVLVDVHAASVSYMDYLMSCGGYQLRPALPYVPGTDAAGIVLACGDRVTRFRPGDRVSCGNWFGAFAERMVARESSVALLPVNVDFTVGSTILHTYLTAWYALIERARLQAGETVLVTGAAGAVGVSRPQRRNRRSR
;
A
#
# COMPACT_ATOMS: atom_id res chain seq x y z
N MET A 1 -18.52 7.27 -5.76
CA MET A 1 -17.14 7.77 -5.80
C MET A 1 -16.45 7.35 -7.09
N ARG A 2 -15.45 8.11 -7.52
CA ARG A 2 -14.68 7.76 -8.73
C ARG A 2 -13.64 6.70 -8.41
N ALA A 3 -13.45 5.74 -9.33
CA ALA A 3 -12.46 4.67 -9.21
C ALA A 3 -11.98 4.18 -10.58
N ILE A 4 -10.84 3.51 -10.59
CA ILE A 4 -10.43 2.66 -11.69
C ILE A 4 -11.00 1.27 -11.46
N LEU A 5 -11.72 0.73 -12.43
CA LEU A 5 -12.33 -0.60 -12.34
C LEU A 5 -11.67 -1.56 -13.33
N CYS A 6 -11.31 -2.74 -12.87
CA CYS A 6 -10.84 -3.84 -13.70
C CYS A 6 -12.03 -4.76 -14.01
N ASN A 7 -12.43 -4.78 -15.29
CA ASN A 7 -13.60 -5.54 -15.74
C ASN A 7 -13.24 -6.91 -16.32
N ALA A 8 -11.98 -7.12 -16.70
CA ALA A 8 -11.48 -8.38 -17.24
C ALA A 8 -9.97 -8.50 -17.02
N PHE A 9 -9.45 -9.73 -16.95
CA PHE A 9 -8.01 -9.98 -16.81
C PHE A 9 -7.29 -9.85 -18.17
N LYS A 10 -7.23 -8.62 -18.70
CA LYS A 10 -6.60 -8.27 -20.00
C LYS A 10 -5.53 -7.18 -19.86
N GLY A 11 -5.05 -6.95 -18.65
CA GLY A 11 -4.07 -5.89 -18.38
C GLY A 11 -4.71 -4.49 -18.36
N ILE A 12 -3.89 -3.49 -18.66
CA ILE A 12 -4.30 -2.08 -18.58
C ILE A 12 -5.45 -1.71 -19.53
N GLU A 13 -5.62 -2.43 -20.62
CA GLU A 13 -6.70 -2.20 -21.60
C GLU A 13 -8.09 -2.51 -21.03
N ALA A 14 -8.18 -3.31 -19.97
CA ALA A 14 -9.43 -3.63 -19.29
C ALA A 14 -9.72 -2.74 -18.09
N LEU A 15 -8.86 -1.76 -17.81
CA LEU A 15 -9.05 -0.78 -16.76
C LEU A 15 -9.90 0.38 -17.27
N GLY A 16 -10.93 0.73 -16.53
CA GLY A 16 -11.83 1.84 -16.88
C GLY A 16 -12.02 2.80 -15.70
N PHE A 17 -12.00 4.10 -15.98
CA PHE A 17 -12.39 5.10 -15.01
C PHE A 17 -13.92 5.17 -14.94
N THR A 18 -14.48 5.01 -13.76
CA THR A 18 -15.94 4.95 -13.58
C THR A 18 -16.37 5.41 -12.18
N GLU A 19 -17.66 5.56 -12.00
CA GLU A 19 -18.26 5.76 -10.69
C GLU A 19 -18.68 4.39 -10.09
N VAL A 20 -18.37 4.21 -8.82
CA VAL A 20 -18.73 3.03 -8.03
C VAL A 20 -19.33 3.48 -6.69
N ASP A 21 -20.07 2.60 -6.03
CA ASP A 21 -20.57 2.85 -4.69
C ASP A 21 -19.40 3.05 -3.71
N GLU A 22 -19.61 3.93 -2.73
CA GLU A 22 -18.65 4.15 -1.66
C GLU A 22 -18.61 2.93 -0.72
N PRO A 23 -17.44 2.37 -0.42
CA PRO A 23 -17.32 1.25 0.48
C PRO A 23 -17.61 1.69 1.92
N ARG A 24 -18.18 0.79 2.71
CA ARG A 24 -18.41 1.00 4.15
C ARG A 24 -17.42 0.15 4.94
N PRO A 25 -16.76 0.71 5.97
CA PRO A 25 -15.83 -0.05 6.79
C PRO A 25 -16.58 -1.11 7.60
N ALA A 26 -16.09 -2.34 7.61
CA ALA A 26 -16.53 -3.38 8.54
C ALA A 26 -16.03 -3.06 9.97
N ALA A 27 -16.45 -3.85 10.95
CA ALA A 27 -16.19 -3.57 12.36
C ALA A 27 -14.71 -3.32 12.72
N ASN A 28 -13.77 -3.98 12.03
CA ASN A 28 -12.33 -3.87 12.25
C ASN A 28 -11.59 -3.17 11.11
N GLU A 29 -12.28 -2.33 10.35
CA GLU A 29 -11.74 -1.60 9.20
C GLU A 29 -11.88 -0.10 9.38
N VAL A 30 -11.03 0.64 8.69
CA VAL A 30 -11.13 2.10 8.54
C VAL A 30 -11.47 2.45 7.11
N LEU A 31 -12.23 3.51 6.92
CA LEU A 31 -12.45 4.16 5.63
C LEU A 31 -11.45 5.30 5.50
N VAL A 32 -10.69 5.32 4.43
CA VAL A 32 -9.64 6.31 4.15
C VAL A 32 -10.00 7.12 2.93
N ASP A 33 -9.94 8.44 3.03
CA ASP A 33 -9.92 9.38 1.91
C ASP A 33 -8.53 9.33 1.26
N VAL A 34 -8.44 8.83 0.04
CA VAL A 34 -7.17 8.53 -0.61
C VAL A 34 -6.59 9.81 -1.23
N HIS A 35 -5.44 10.23 -0.73
CA HIS A 35 -4.68 11.37 -1.26
C HIS A 35 -3.58 10.95 -2.23
N ALA A 36 -3.05 9.74 -2.08
CA ALA A 36 -2.09 9.14 -3.01
C ALA A 36 -2.21 7.61 -2.97
N ALA A 37 -2.03 6.98 -4.12
CA ALA A 37 -1.93 5.54 -4.26
C ALA A 37 -0.69 5.19 -5.08
N SER A 38 0.05 4.16 -4.68
CA SER A 38 1.20 3.68 -5.45
C SER A 38 0.77 2.74 -6.56
N VAL A 39 1.44 2.81 -7.69
CA VAL A 39 1.28 1.84 -8.78
C VAL A 39 2.48 0.89 -8.76
N SER A 40 2.21 -0.40 -8.63
CA SER A 40 3.22 -1.45 -8.52
C SER A 40 3.12 -2.46 -9.67
N TYR A 41 4.20 -3.22 -9.88
CA TYR A 41 4.18 -4.32 -10.84
C TYR A 41 3.16 -5.41 -10.47
N MET A 42 2.85 -5.55 -9.19
CA MET A 42 1.83 -6.47 -8.71
C MET A 42 0.43 -6.08 -9.23
N ASP A 43 0.10 -4.79 -9.25
CA ASP A 43 -1.19 -4.31 -9.77
C ASP A 43 -1.35 -4.66 -11.26
N TYR A 44 -0.26 -4.52 -12.03
CA TYR A 44 -0.23 -4.96 -13.42
C TYR A 44 -0.45 -6.48 -13.56
N LEU A 45 0.29 -7.30 -12.80
CA LEU A 45 0.12 -8.74 -12.83
C LEU A 45 -1.30 -9.18 -12.45
N MET A 46 -1.89 -8.54 -11.44
CA MET A 46 -3.26 -8.81 -11.02
C MET A 46 -4.25 -8.46 -12.14
N SER A 47 -4.08 -7.33 -12.83
CA SER A 47 -4.94 -6.93 -13.94
C SER A 47 -4.86 -7.87 -15.14
N CYS A 48 -3.72 -8.58 -15.32
CA CYS A 48 -3.55 -9.64 -16.30
C CYS A 48 -4.04 -11.02 -15.82
N GLY A 49 -4.44 -11.16 -14.55
CA GLY A 49 -4.76 -12.46 -13.95
C GLY A 49 -3.55 -13.36 -13.74
N GLY A 50 -2.33 -12.82 -13.83
CA GLY A 50 -1.06 -13.54 -13.68
C GLY A 50 -0.51 -13.58 -12.26
N TYR A 51 -1.20 -12.98 -11.29
CA TYR A 51 -0.80 -13.01 -9.89
C TYR A 51 -1.45 -14.19 -9.13
N GLN A 52 -0.87 -14.55 -7.98
CA GLN A 52 -1.36 -15.67 -7.16
C GLN A 52 -2.79 -15.42 -6.64
N LEU A 53 -3.12 -14.17 -6.35
CA LEU A 53 -4.46 -13.75 -5.98
C LEU A 53 -5.20 -13.25 -7.22
N ARG A 54 -6.40 -13.77 -7.45
CA ARG A 54 -7.33 -13.30 -8.49
C ARG A 54 -8.61 -12.82 -7.83
N PRO A 55 -8.82 -11.50 -7.72
CA PRO A 55 -10.07 -10.96 -7.22
C PRO A 55 -11.25 -11.36 -8.11
N ALA A 56 -12.44 -11.42 -7.54
CA ALA A 56 -13.66 -11.51 -8.35
C ALA A 56 -13.81 -10.23 -9.19
N LEU A 57 -14.16 -10.40 -10.46
CA LEU A 57 -14.42 -9.27 -11.37
C LEU A 57 -15.88 -8.79 -11.22
N PRO A 58 -16.15 -7.50 -11.36
CA PRO A 58 -15.17 -6.41 -11.45
C PRO A 58 -14.55 -6.05 -10.08
N TYR A 59 -13.32 -5.51 -10.07
CA TYR A 59 -12.69 -5.03 -8.83
C TYR A 59 -11.93 -3.73 -9.06
N VAL A 60 -11.69 -2.98 -7.99
CA VAL A 60 -10.84 -1.78 -8.00
C VAL A 60 -9.40 -2.21 -7.70
N PRO A 61 -8.43 -2.02 -8.60
CA PRO A 61 -7.02 -2.33 -8.35
C PRO A 61 -6.36 -1.39 -7.32
N GLY A 62 -5.04 -1.59 -7.13
CA GLY A 62 -4.22 -0.77 -6.23
C GLY A 62 -4.12 -1.38 -4.84
N THR A 63 -2.88 -1.57 -4.38
CA THR A 63 -2.59 -2.26 -3.11
C THR A 63 -2.28 -1.33 -1.97
N ASP A 64 -1.64 -0.20 -2.25
CA ASP A 64 -1.18 0.74 -1.23
C ASP A 64 -1.71 2.14 -1.47
N ALA A 65 -2.15 2.77 -0.42
CA ALA A 65 -2.57 4.17 -0.41
C ALA A 65 -2.07 4.90 0.84
N ALA A 66 -2.14 6.21 0.78
CA ALA A 66 -2.02 7.09 1.94
C ALA A 66 -3.09 8.17 1.88
N GLY A 67 -3.59 8.57 3.03
CA GLY A 67 -4.67 9.54 3.11
C GLY A 67 -5.10 9.84 4.53
N ILE A 68 -6.35 10.24 4.67
CA ILE A 68 -6.95 10.63 5.94
C ILE A 68 -8.09 9.67 6.29
N VAL A 69 -8.13 9.20 7.53
CA VAL A 69 -9.23 8.38 8.03
C VAL A 69 -10.52 9.20 8.06
N LEU A 70 -11.57 8.73 7.39
CA LEU A 70 -12.90 9.34 7.40
C LEU A 70 -13.82 8.71 8.46
N ALA A 71 -13.76 7.38 8.58
CA ALA A 71 -14.60 6.64 9.51
C ALA A 71 -13.89 5.38 9.99
N CYS A 72 -14.29 4.89 11.15
CA CYS A 72 -13.79 3.66 11.76
C CYS A 72 -14.95 2.73 12.07
N GLY A 73 -14.76 1.44 11.88
CA GLY A 73 -15.68 0.41 12.38
C GLY A 73 -15.62 0.29 13.91
N ASP A 74 -16.65 -0.30 14.50
CA ASP A 74 -16.88 -0.29 15.95
C ASP A 74 -15.80 -1.01 16.80
N ARG A 75 -14.96 -1.83 16.17
CA ARG A 75 -13.87 -2.56 16.84
C ARG A 75 -12.49 -1.94 16.61
N VAL A 76 -12.41 -0.85 15.82
CA VAL A 76 -11.18 -0.11 15.61
C VAL A 76 -10.83 0.68 16.88
N THR A 77 -9.62 0.49 17.38
CA THR A 77 -9.16 1.13 18.62
C THR A 77 -7.95 2.02 18.44
N ARG A 78 -7.18 1.84 17.35
CA ARG A 78 -5.89 2.48 17.11
C ARG A 78 -5.98 3.76 16.29
N PHE A 79 -7.10 3.98 15.61
CA PHE A 79 -7.28 5.08 14.67
C PHE A 79 -8.59 5.81 14.93
N ARG A 80 -8.66 7.06 14.50
CA ARG A 80 -9.84 7.92 14.57
C ARG A 80 -9.96 8.78 13.32
N PRO A 81 -11.16 9.28 12.98
CA PRO A 81 -11.32 10.26 11.90
C PRO A 81 -10.38 11.45 12.04
N GLY A 82 -9.76 11.85 10.93
CA GLY A 82 -8.74 12.90 10.86
C GLY A 82 -7.30 12.40 10.94
N ASP A 83 -7.04 11.16 11.33
CA ASP A 83 -5.68 10.61 11.37
C ASP A 83 -5.11 10.47 9.96
N ARG A 84 -3.85 10.90 9.80
CA ARG A 84 -3.07 10.68 8.58
C ARG A 84 -2.50 9.28 8.60
N VAL A 85 -2.70 8.52 7.54
CA VAL A 85 -2.32 7.10 7.50
C VAL A 85 -1.70 6.68 6.17
N SER A 86 -0.83 5.66 6.24
CA SER A 86 -0.55 4.73 5.14
C SER A 86 -1.41 3.50 5.35
N CYS A 87 -2.01 2.98 4.31
CA CYS A 87 -2.85 1.79 4.38
C CYS A 87 -2.60 0.88 3.19
N GLY A 88 -2.74 -0.42 3.42
CA GLY A 88 -2.58 -1.46 2.42
C GLY A 88 -3.75 -2.44 2.44
N ASN A 89 -4.06 -2.96 1.27
CA ASN A 89 -4.99 -4.07 1.07
C ASN A 89 -4.56 -4.79 -0.22
N TRP A 90 -5.15 -5.94 -0.49
CA TRP A 90 -4.86 -6.65 -1.75
C TRP A 90 -5.35 -5.90 -3.00
N PHE A 91 -6.36 -5.04 -2.86
CA PHE A 91 -6.93 -4.21 -3.92
C PHE A 91 -7.78 -3.08 -3.28
N GLY A 92 -8.19 -2.10 -4.09
CA GLY A 92 -9.08 -1.02 -3.66
C GLY A 92 -8.47 0.38 -3.61
N ALA A 93 -7.14 0.52 -3.79
CA ALA A 93 -6.48 1.80 -3.61
C ALA A 93 -6.65 2.78 -4.80
N PHE A 94 -7.02 2.30 -6.00
CA PHE A 94 -7.22 3.18 -7.15
C PHE A 94 -8.65 3.76 -7.18
N ALA A 95 -9.05 4.36 -6.08
CA ALA A 95 -10.32 5.03 -5.88
C ALA A 95 -10.16 6.24 -4.96
N GLU A 96 -11.17 7.12 -4.93
CA GLU A 96 -11.18 8.27 -4.01
C GLU A 96 -11.22 7.84 -2.55
N ARG A 97 -11.81 6.67 -2.25
CA ARG A 97 -11.92 6.11 -0.90
C ARG A 97 -11.62 4.62 -0.90
N MET A 98 -10.97 4.18 0.16
CA MET A 98 -10.54 2.80 0.34
C MET A 98 -10.86 2.33 1.76
N VAL A 99 -11.28 1.08 1.91
CA VAL A 99 -11.34 0.42 3.21
C VAL A 99 -10.08 -0.42 3.44
N ALA A 100 -9.56 -0.37 4.65
CA ALA A 100 -8.42 -1.19 5.06
C ALA A 100 -8.62 -1.74 6.48
N ARG A 101 -8.15 -2.97 6.71
CA ARG A 101 -8.16 -3.54 8.06
C ARG A 101 -7.23 -2.76 8.97
N GLU A 102 -7.61 -2.56 10.21
CA GLU A 102 -6.81 -1.86 11.22
C GLU A 102 -5.37 -2.40 11.30
N SER A 103 -5.17 -3.71 11.14
CA SER A 103 -3.85 -4.35 11.13
C SER A 103 -2.97 -3.99 9.93
N SER A 104 -3.57 -3.46 8.86
CA SER A 104 -2.88 -3.07 7.62
C SER A 104 -2.79 -1.54 7.47
N VAL A 105 -2.88 -0.83 8.58
CA VAL A 105 -2.84 0.64 8.62
C VAL A 105 -1.76 1.10 9.60
N ALA A 106 -1.02 2.14 9.22
CA ALA A 106 0.00 2.78 10.04
C ALA A 106 -0.19 4.30 10.05
N LEU A 107 0.02 4.93 11.21
CA LEU A 107 0.03 6.40 11.31
C LEU A 107 1.14 6.98 10.43
N LEU A 108 0.83 8.01 9.66
CA LEU A 108 1.76 8.73 8.82
C LEU A 108 2.16 10.04 9.50
N PRO A 109 3.45 10.23 9.83
CA PRO A 109 3.92 11.48 10.44
C PRO A 109 3.59 12.71 9.60
N VAL A 110 3.37 13.86 10.27
CA VAL A 110 2.96 15.11 9.61
C VAL A 110 3.98 15.65 8.60
N ASN A 111 5.25 15.32 8.78
CA ASN A 111 6.36 15.71 7.90
C ASN A 111 6.59 14.75 6.72
N VAL A 112 5.77 13.70 6.59
CA VAL A 112 5.80 12.77 5.45
C VAL A 112 4.60 13.05 4.57
N ASP A 113 4.83 13.33 3.28
CA ASP A 113 3.71 13.53 2.37
C ASP A 113 3.01 12.21 2.00
N PHE A 114 1.81 12.32 1.45
CA PHE A 114 1.02 11.14 1.11
C PHE A 114 1.62 10.32 -0.05
N THR A 115 2.35 10.96 -0.96
CA THR A 115 3.02 10.28 -2.07
C THR A 115 4.06 9.30 -1.55
N VAL A 116 4.90 9.75 -0.59
CA VAL A 116 5.84 8.86 0.10
C VAL A 116 5.08 7.83 0.94
N GLY A 117 4.07 8.29 1.69
CA GLY A 117 3.24 7.43 2.54
C GLY A 117 2.62 6.24 1.79
N SER A 118 2.18 6.45 0.55
CA SER A 118 1.57 5.40 -0.27
C SER A 118 2.53 4.29 -0.73
N THR A 119 3.84 4.44 -0.54
CA THR A 119 4.83 3.43 -0.93
C THR A 119 5.41 2.63 0.23
N ILE A 120 5.10 3.01 1.48
CA ILE A 120 5.80 2.48 2.65
C ILE A 120 5.45 1.02 2.93
N LEU A 121 4.17 0.68 2.94
CA LEU A 121 3.74 -0.63 3.46
C LEU A 121 4.15 -1.77 2.54
N HIS A 122 4.03 -1.62 1.24
CA HIS A 122 4.38 -2.70 0.32
C HIS A 122 5.90 -2.82 0.12
N THR A 123 6.56 -1.72 -0.23
CA THR A 123 7.97 -1.77 -0.64
C THR A 123 8.94 -1.83 0.55
N TYR A 124 8.80 -0.89 1.48
CA TYR A 124 9.71 -0.81 2.63
C TYR A 124 9.49 -1.94 3.63
N LEU A 125 8.24 -2.32 3.90
CA LEU A 125 7.95 -3.42 4.81
C LEU A 125 8.43 -4.76 4.22
N THR A 126 8.34 -4.95 2.90
CA THR A 126 8.90 -6.13 2.22
C THR A 126 10.40 -6.21 2.40
N ALA A 127 11.14 -5.12 2.17
CA ALA A 127 12.59 -5.07 2.38
C ALA A 127 12.94 -5.30 3.86
N TRP A 128 12.23 -4.66 4.78
CA TRP A 128 12.43 -4.82 6.22
C TRP A 128 12.20 -6.27 6.65
N TYR A 129 11.08 -6.88 6.25
CA TYR A 129 10.75 -8.27 6.58
C TYR A 129 11.80 -9.24 6.06
N ALA A 130 12.25 -9.05 4.80
CA ALA A 130 13.28 -9.91 4.21
C ALA A 130 14.61 -9.83 4.96
N LEU A 131 15.07 -8.63 5.30
CA LEU A 131 16.39 -8.41 5.89
C LEU A 131 16.39 -8.65 7.42
N ILE A 132 15.37 -8.21 8.13
CA ILE A 132 15.34 -8.25 9.59
C ILE A 132 14.70 -9.54 10.08
N GLU A 133 13.48 -9.85 9.65
CA GLU A 133 12.75 -11.00 10.17
C GLU A 133 13.24 -12.33 9.57
N ARG A 134 13.49 -12.36 8.25
CA ARG A 134 13.88 -13.61 7.57
C ARG A 134 15.38 -13.84 7.58
N ALA A 135 16.17 -12.89 7.13
CA ALA A 135 17.63 -13.01 7.08
C ALA A 135 18.30 -12.76 8.45
N ARG A 136 17.62 -12.09 9.40
CA ARG A 136 18.18 -11.72 10.71
C ARG A 136 19.50 -10.97 10.59
N LEU A 137 19.56 -10.04 9.65
CA LEU A 137 20.75 -9.27 9.30
C LEU A 137 21.40 -8.64 10.54
N GLN A 138 22.69 -8.92 10.75
CA GLN A 138 23.46 -8.43 11.88
C GLN A 138 24.31 -7.21 11.50
N ALA A 139 24.71 -6.44 12.50
CA ALA A 139 25.65 -5.34 12.28
C ALA A 139 27.00 -5.89 11.80
N GLY A 140 27.53 -5.29 10.73
CA GLY A 140 28.79 -5.70 10.10
C GLY A 140 28.65 -6.63 8.89
N GLU A 141 27.49 -7.25 8.69
CA GLU A 141 27.24 -8.07 7.50
C GLU A 141 27.09 -7.23 6.23
N THR A 142 27.38 -7.84 5.08
CA THR A 142 27.27 -7.22 3.77
C THR A 142 26.03 -7.75 3.05
N VAL A 143 25.22 -6.85 2.53
CA VAL A 143 24.02 -7.18 1.74
C VAL A 143 24.29 -6.91 0.26
N LEU A 144 24.14 -7.94 -0.57
CA LEU A 144 24.09 -7.78 -2.02
C LEU A 144 22.63 -7.57 -2.46
N VAL A 145 22.35 -6.46 -3.14
CA VAL A 145 21.03 -6.14 -3.66
C VAL A 145 21.04 -6.25 -5.17
N THR A 146 20.41 -7.30 -5.69
CA THR A 146 20.12 -7.44 -7.12
C THR A 146 18.83 -6.67 -7.45
N GLY A 147 18.78 -6.02 -8.63
CA GLY A 147 17.64 -5.18 -8.99
C GLY A 147 17.49 -3.92 -8.10
N ALA A 148 18.62 -3.29 -7.74
CA ALA A 148 18.68 -2.17 -6.79
C ALA A 148 17.88 -0.92 -7.21
N ALA A 149 17.51 -0.79 -8.48
CA ALA A 149 16.67 0.29 -9.00
C ALA A 149 15.16 -0.01 -8.92
N GLY A 150 14.77 -1.25 -8.59
CA GLY A 150 13.37 -1.61 -8.38
C GLY A 150 12.82 -1.09 -7.04
N ALA A 151 11.50 -1.07 -6.90
CA ALA A 151 10.83 -0.51 -5.73
C ALA A 151 11.34 -1.08 -4.39
N VAL A 152 11.44 -2.40 -4.26
CA VAL A 152 11.99 -3.04 -3.05
C VAL A 152 13.50 -2.80 -2.92
N GLY A 153 14.24 -2.77 -4.05
CA GLY A 153 15.69 -2.54 -4.05
C GLY A 153 16.08 -1.17 -3.53
N VAL A 154 15.34 -0.11 -3.85
CA VAL A 154 15.61 1.26 -3.35
C VAL A 154 15.23 1.44 -1.89
N SER A 155 14.29 0.65 -1.36
CA SER A 155 13.85 0.72 0.04
C SER A 155 14.79 0.03 1.03
N ARG A 156 15.96 -0.45 0.57
CA ARG A 156 16.98 -1.04 1.44
C ARG A 156 17.42 -0.09 2.55
N PRO A 157 17.81 -0.59 3.76
CA PRO A 157 18.37 0.22 4.82
C PRO A 157 19.60 0.98 4.33
N GLN A 158 19.54 2.31 4.27
CA GLN A 158 20.70 3.14 3.98
C GLN A 158 21.47 3.35 5.29
N ARG A 159 22.71 2.86 5.40
CA ARG A 159 23.61 3.28 6.46
C ARG A 159 23.86 4.79 6.28
N ARG A 160 23.33 5.61 7.17
CA ARG A 160 23.91 6.93 7.39
C ARG A 160 25.31 6.71 7.90
N ASN A 161 26.31 6.84 7.02
CA ASN A 161 27.70 7.03 7.41
C ASN A 161 27.75 8.38 8.16
N ARG A 162 27.47 8.40 9.45
CA ARG A 162 27.90 9.50 10.32
C ARG A 162 29.42 9.39 10.39
N ARG A 163 30.12 10.01 9.45
CA ARG A 163 31.49 10.42 9.70
C ARG A 163 31.37 11.48 10.78
N SER A 164 31.68 11.11 12.02
CA SER A 164 32.02 12.05 13.07
C SER A 164 33.20 12.87 12.57
N ARG A 165 33.02 14.16 12.43
CA ARG A 165 34.12 15.14 12.43
C ARG A 165 34.47 15.42 13.88
#